data_2954bee4feac51c88c19db04826f173f
#
_entry.id   2954bee4feac51c88c19db04826f173f
#
_cell.length_a   1.000
_cell.length_b   1.000
_cell.length_c   1.000
_cell.angle_alpha   90.00
_cell.angle_beta   90.00
_cell.angle_gamma   90.00
#
_symmetry.space_group_name_H-M   'P 1'
#
loop_
_entity.id
_entity.type
_entity.pdbx_description
1 polymer ?
#
loop_
_entity_poly.entity_id
_entity_poly.type
_entity_poly.pdbx_seq_one_letter_code
_entity_poly.pdbx_strand_id
1 'polypeptide(L)'
;MFLIEEELKKLPGKPGVYIMHGEKDEIIYVGKAVSLKNRVRQYFQSSRNKGAKIEQMVTHITRFEYIVTDSELEALVLECNLIKEHRPKYNTMLKDDKTYPFIKVTVNEPYPRVLFSRTMKKDKAKYFGPYTSSTAVKDVIELVRKIYMVRSCNRNLPRDCGKDRPCLYYHMKQCTAPCQGNVSEEAYKQNIGQVLHFLNGNYKETIDQLTEKMMAASEEMRFEDAAGYRDLINSIRRIGERQKITTYGEEDRDIIAVAMDESEDLREQDAVVQVFFMRGGRLIGRDHFFLRVARGDTKAQVLSSFLKQFYAGTPFIPAEIMMQTEIEDGEIIEDWLTARRKQRVHIRVPKKGTKEKLVELAKENAWMVLSKDRERIKREEGRTIGAVKEIEDWLGLKDIVRMEAYDISNISGFESVGSMVVYEKGKPKRSDYRKFKIKWVQGPNDYASMEEVLTRRFTHESKGEYDSFSILPDLILMDGGRGQVNIAWKVLGELGIDIPVCGMVKDDNHRTRGVYFNNVEIPIDTSGEGFHLVTRIQDEAHRFAIEYHRSLRSKEQVHSVLDDIPGIGETRRKALMRRFRSVENIRDASVEELSQTESMNVQSAEAVYQFFHRAPNHTNA
;
A
#
# COMPACT_ATOMS: atom_id res chain seq x y z
N MET A 1 -32.78 31.47 -4.64
CA MET A 1 -31.68 31.75 -3.69
C MET A 1 -32.03 31.07 -2.37
N PHE A 2 -31.18 30.21 -1.83
CA PHE A 2 -31.43 29.49 -0.59
C PHE A 2 -31.22 30.45 0.59
N LEU A 3 -32.28 30.78 1.32
CA LEU A 3 -32.22 31.66 2.47
C LEU A 3 -32.13 30.81 3.75
N ILE A 4 -30.92 30.67 4.29
CA ILE A 4 -30.63 29.81 5.46
C ILE A 4 -31.58 30.10 6.62
N GLU A 5 -31.86 31.37 6.92
CA GLU A 5 -32.73 31.75 8.04
C GLU A 5 -34.21 31.31 7.89
N GLU A 6 -34.72 31.27 6.67
CA GLU A 6 -36.07 30.78 6.37
C GLU A 6 -36.15 29.25 6.46
N GLU A 7 -35.15 28.59 5.94
CA GLU A 7 -35.08 27.12 5.96
C GLU A 7 -34.86 26.57 7.40
N LEU A 8 -34.12 27.30 8.23
CA LEU A 8 -33.98 26.96 9.65
C LEU A 8 -35.33 26.95 10.41
N LYS A 9 -36.32 27.76 9.97
CA LYS A 9 -37.67 27.77 10.58
C LYS A 9 -38.48 26.53 10.25
N LYS A 10 -38.24 25.91 9.10
CA LYS A 10 -38.95 24.73 8.61
C LYS A 10 -38.46 23.40 9.20
N LEU A 11 -37.33 23.42 9.90
CA LEU A 11 -36.71 22.20 10.44
C LEU A 11 -37.61 21.52 11.46
N PRO A 12 -37.86 20.18 11.32
CA PRO A 12 -38.64 19.42 12.27
C PRO A 12 -37.88 19.13 13.58
N GLY A 13 -38.60 18.97 14.69
CA GLY A 13 -38.04 18.54 15.98
C GLY A 13 -37.78 17.02 16.06
N LYS A 14 -37.67 16.31 14.93
CA LYS A 14 -37.51 14.86 14.84
C LYS A 14 -36.05 14.46 14.67
N PRO A 15 -35.69 13.18 14.95
CA PRO A 15 -34.38 12.62 14.62
C PRO A 15 -34.12 12.65 13.13
N GLY A 16 -32.86 12.73 12.73
CA GLY A 16 -32.48 12.67 11.35
C GLY A 16 -31.01 13.03 11.08
N VAL A 17 -30.69 13.09 9.80
CA VAL A 17 -29.36 13.46 9.29
C VAL A 17 -29.48 14.77 8.54
N TYR A 18 -28.50 15.67 8.75
CA TYR A 18 -28.36 16.92 8.00
C TYR A 18 -27.08 16.90 7.19
N ILE A 19 -27.13 17.49 6.01
CA ILE A 19 -26.10 17.50 5.00
C ILE A 19 -25.81 18.96 4.66
N MET A 20 -24.56 19.40 4.83
CA MET A 20 -24.13 20.77 4.53
C MET A 20 -23.40 20.82 3.20
N HIS A 21 -23.73 21.79 2.37
CA HIS A 21 -23.16 22.01 1.04
C HIS A 21 -22.32 23.28 0.98
N GLY A 22 -21.22 23.22 0.23
CA GLY A 22 -20.32 24.32 -0.06
C GLY A 22 -20.71 25.12 -1.32
N GLU A 23 -19.83 26.04 -1.73
CA GLU A 23 -20.07 26.98 -2.86
C GLU A 23 -20.29 26.28 -4.21
N LYS A 24 -19.66 25.12 -4.42
CA LYS A 24 -19.79 24.32 -5.65
C LYS A 24 -20.83 23.20 -5.53
N ASP A 25 -21.73 23.31 -4.57
CA ASP A 25 -22.74 22.31 -4.22
C ASP A 25 -22.17 20.96 -3.75
N GLU A 26 -20.89 20.92 -3.41
CA GLU A 26 -20.24 19.75 -2.83
C GLU A 26 -20.70 19.52 -1.38
N ILE A 27 -20.86 18.26 -0.98
CA ILE A 27 -21.16 17.91 0.41
C ILE A 27 -19.89 18.10 1.27
N ILE A 28 -19.93 19.09 2.16
CA ILE A 28 -18.78 19.44 3.01
C ILE A 28 -18.87 18.85 4.41
N TYR A 29 -20.09 18.54 4.89
CA TYR A 29 -20.30 17.92 6.19
C TYR A 29 -21.60 17.14 6.25
N VAL A 30 -21.61 16.02 6.98
CA VAL A 30 -22.78 15.21 7.29
C VAL A 30 -22.82 14.98 8.79
N GLY A 31 -23.99 15.15 9.42
CA GLY A 31 -24.14 14.92 10.85
C GLY A 31 -25.53 14.42 11.23
N LYS A 32 -25.62 13.61 12.29
CA LYS A 32 -26.89 13.17 12.87
C LYS A 32 -27.42 14.18 13.90
N ALA A 33 -28.71 14.13 14.14
CA ALA A 33 -29.37 14.89 15.19
C ALA A 33 -30.48 14.08 15.85
N VAL A 34 -30.64 14.20 17.18
CA VAL A 34 -31.84 13.77 17.92
C VAL A 34 -33.01 14.69 17.58
N SER A 35 -32.73 15.97 17.38
CA SER A 35 -33.65 16.98 16.90
C SER A 35 -32.97 17.85 15.86
N LEU A 36 -33.35 17.68 14.61
CA LEU A 36 -32.79 18.44 13.48
C LEU A 36 -32.91 19.93 13.71
N LYS A 37 -34.07 20.41 14.21
CA LYS A 37 -34.32 21.81 14.54
C LYS A 37 -33.30 22.38 15.52
N ASN A 38 -33.03 21.68 16.61
CA ASN A 38 -32.11 22.15 17.64
C ASN A 38 -30.66 22.10 17.20
N ARG A 39 -30.26 20.98 16.59
CA ARG A 39 -28.85 20.72 16.19
C ARG A 39 -28.41 21.64 15.05
N VAL A 40 -29.18 21.75 13.97
CA VAL A 40 -28.80 22.58 12.82
C VAL A 40 -28.78 24.08 13.18
N ARG A 41 -29.74 24.55 13.98
CA ARG A 41 -29.73 25.94 14.44
C ARG A 41 -28.48 26.30 15.24
N GLN A 42 -27.93 25.38 16.02
CA GLN A 42 -26.73 25.66 16.83
C GLN A 42 -25.52 26.08 15.97
N TYR A 43 -25.44 25.67 14.73
CA TYR A 43 -24.36 26.09 13.83
C TYR A 43 -24.44 27.56 13.44
N PHE A 44 -25.64 28.14 13.38
CA PHE A 44 -25.85 29.50 12.90
C PHE A 44 -26.09 30.54 14.02
N GLN A 45 -26.15 30.11 15.30
CA GLN A 45 -26.29 31.03 16.45
C GLN A 45 -24.95 31.66 16.82
N SER A 46 -24.90 32.98 17.00
CA SER A 46 -23.70 33.78 17.28
C SER A 46 -23.15 33.67 18.72
N SER A 47 -23.92 33.13 19.67
CA SER A 47 -23.64 33.22 21.11
C SER A 47 -22.84 32.05 21.72
N ARG A 48 -22.32 31.11 20.95
CA ARG A 48 -21.57 29.95 21.47
C ARG A 48 -20.16 29.89 20.90
N ASN A 49 -19.21 29.61 21.79
CA ASN A 49 -17.83 29.28 21.42
C ASN A 49 -17.84 27.95 20.65
N LYS A 50 -17.86 28.01 19.31
CA LYS A 50 -18.11 26.85 18.42
C LYS A 50 -16.88 26.04 18.10
N GLY A 51 -15.71 26.51 18.49
CA GLY A 51 -14.44 25.95 18.04
C GLY A 51 -14.10 26.30 16.57
N ALA A 52 -12.82 26.45 16.27
CA ALA A 52 -12.32 26.97 15.00
C ALA A 52 -12.81 26.19 13.76
N LYS A 53 -12.98 24.86 13.87
CA LYS A 53 -13.50 24.00 12.81
C LYS A 53 -14.92 24.34 12.40
N ILE A 54 -15.81 24.47 13.39
CA ILE A 54 -17.23 24.74 13.13
C ILE A 54 -17.39 26.16 12.58
N GLU A 55 -16.63 27.13 13.10
CA GLU A 55 -16.64 28.50 12.59
C GLU A 55 -16.19 28.54 11.13
N GLN A 56 -15.08 27.90 10.80
CA GLN A 56 -14.59 27.79 9.43
C GLN A 56 -15.57 27.03 8.52
N MET A 57 -16.18 25.95 8.99
CA MET A 57 -17.18 25.21 8.22
C MET A 57 -18.40 26.09 7.92
N VAL A 58 -18.91 26.81 8.91
CA VAL A 58 -20.12 27.66 8.78
C VAL A 58 -19.91 28.75 7.74
N THR A 59 -18.70 29.32 7.59
CA THR A 59 -18.40 30.32 6.54
C THR A 59 -18.48 29.75 5.12
N HIS A 60 -18.36 28.44 4.95
CA HIS A 60 -18.41 27.77 3.65
C HIS A 60 -19.79 27.15 3.35
N ILE A 61 -20.74 27.17 4.29
CA ILE A 61 -22.07 26.61 4.06
C ILE A 61 -22.90 27.57 3.20
N THR A 62 -23.32 27.10 2.04
CA THR A 62 -24.24 27.85 1.15
C THR A 62 -25.68 27.36 1.28
N ARG A 63 -25.88 26.09 1.55
CA ARG A 63 -27.19 25.47 1.76
C ARG A 63 -27.06 24.22 2.62
N PHE A 64 -28.18 23.74 3.14
CA PHE A 64 -28.26 22.44 3.80
C PHE A 64 -29.49 21.67 3.37
N GLU A 65 -29.39 20.36 3.48
CA GLU A 65 -30.50 19.41 3.31
C GLU A 65 -30.66 18.59 4.59
N TYR A 66 -31.80 17.94 4.76
CA TYR A 66 -32.00 17.04 5.89
C TYR A 66 -32.89 15.86 5.49
N ILE A 67 -32.68 14.73 6.16
CA ILE A 67 -33.46 13.50 6.03
C ILE A 67 -34.00 13.17 7.42
N VAL A 68 -35.30 13.09 7.56
CA VAL A 68 -35.96 12.69 8.82
C VAL A 68 -35.92 11.17 8.93
N THR A 69 -35.60 10.67 10.12
CA THR A 69 -35.61 9.23 10.45
C THR A 69 -36.59 8.94 11.58
N ASP A 70 -37.00 7.67 11.71
CA ASP A 70 -37.93 7.26 12.75
C ASP A 70 -37.26 7.13 14.12
N SER A 71 -35.93 6.91 14.15
CA SER A 71 -35.13 6.77 15.35
C SER A 71 -33.76 7.40 15.21
N GLU A 72 -33.13 7.69 16.36
CA GLU A 72 -31.73 8.16 16.39
C GLU A 72 -30.74 7.08 15.91
N LEU A 73 -31.07 5.81 16.11
CA LEU A 73 -30.30 4.69 15.61
C LEU A 73 -30.27 4.67 14.08
N GLU A 74 -31.41 4.91 13.43
CA GLU A 74 -31.47 5.04 11.97
C GLU A 74 -30.69 6.24 11.46
N ALA A 75 -30.79 7.39 12.18
CA ALA A 75 -29.96 8.57 11.88
C ALA A 75 -28.47 8.25 11.94
N LEU A 76 -28.01 7.48 12.93
CA LEU A 76 -26.63 7.05 13.07
C LEU A 76 -26.16 6.20 11.87
N VAL A 77 -26.97 5.21 11.49
CA VAL A 77 -26.64 4.32 10.37
C VAL A 77 -26.60 5.09 9.05
N LEU A 78 -27.56 6.00 8.85
CA LEU A 78 -27.63 6.83 7.65
C LEU A 78 -26.44 7.81 7.58
N GLU A 79 -26.08 8.47 8.70
CA GLU A 79 -24.88 9.32 8.81
C GLU A 79 -23.62 8.54 8.38
N CYS A 80 -23.41 7.33 8.93
CA CYS A 80 -22.26 6.49 8.59
C CYS A 80 -22.18 6.17 7.09
N ASN A 81 -23.31 5.84 6.46
CA ASN A 81 -23.38 5.51 5.05
C ASN A 81 -23.07 6.73 4.17
N LEU A 82 -23.67 7.88 4.46
CA LEU A 82 -23.45 9.13 3.73
C LEU A 82 -22.01 9.64 3.86
N ILE A 83 -21.41 9.55 5.07
CA ILE A 83 -20.00 9.91 5.27
C ILE A 83 -19.09 9.00 4.43
N LYS A 84 -19.36 7.70 4.39
CA LYS A 84 -18.57 6.73 3.60
C LYS A 84 -18.69 6.99 2.10
N GLU A 85 -19.88 7.32 1.62
CA GLU A 85 -20.19 7.55 0.21
C GLU A 85 -19.58 8.86 -0.30
N HIS A 86 -19.81 9.96 0.43
CA HIS A 86 -19.47 11.32 -0.03
C HIS A 86 -18.11 11.83 0.47
N ARG A 87 -17.53 11.21 1.51
CA ARG A 87 -16.24 11.60 2.11
C ARG A 87 -16.12 13.10 2.37
N PRO A 88 -17.01 13.72 3.15
CA PRO A 88 -17.06 15.17 3.30
C PRO A 88 -15.81 15.72 3.98
N LYS A 89 -15.36 16.90 3.51
CA LYS A 89 -14.12 17.55 3.97
C LYS A 89 -14.04 17.78 5.47
N TYR A 90 -15.15 18.14 6.10
CA TYR A 90 -15.19 18.48 7.53
C TYR A 90 -15.60 17.32 8.44
N ASN A 91 -15.82 16.11 7.92
CA ASN A 91 -15.97 14.92 8.74
C ASN A 91 -14.60 14.28 9.01
N THR A 92 -14.43 13.73 10.21
CA THR A 92 -13.26 12.91 10.54
C THR A 92 -13.32 11.63 9.75
N MET A 93 -12.24 11.29 9.00
CA MET A 93 -12.21 10.17 8.07
C MET A 93 -11.04 9.24 8.35
N LEU A 94 -11.28 7.94 8.20
CA LEU A 94 -10.22 6.94 8.10
C LEU A 94 -9.46 7.12 6.79
N LYS A 95 -8.12 7.18 6.85
CA LYS A 95 -7.26 7.25 5.65
C LYS A 95 -7.23 5.92 4.89
N ASP A 96 -7.34 4.78 5.60
CA ASP A 96 -7.23 3.43 5.04
C ASP A 96 -8.46 2.56 5.36
N ASP A 97 -9.00 1.87 4.35
CA ASP A 97 -10.05 0.85 4.50
C ASP A 97 -9.39 -0.54 4.54
N LYS A 98 -8.98 -0.97 5.74
CA LYS A 98 -8.27 -2.23 5.94
C LYS A 98 -9.24 -3.40 6.05
N THR A 99 -9.03 -4.43 5.22
CA THR A 99 -9.74 -5.72 5.33
C THR A 99 -8.88 -6.75 6.04
N TYR A 100 -9.41 -7.35 7.09
CA TYR A 100 -8.70 -8.33 7.91
C TYR A 100 -8.93 -9.75 7.43
N PRO A 101 -7.88 -10.59 7.41
CA PRO A 101 -8.03 -12.01 7.14
C PRO A 101 -8.51 -12.78 8.38
N PHE A 102 -9.22 -13.87 8.09
CA PHE A 102 -9.75 -14.84 9.06
C PHE A 102 -9.32 -16.25 8.67
N ILE A 103 -9.23 -17.14 9.66
CA ILE A 103 -9.21 -18.57 9.45
C ILE A 103 -10.65 -19.06 9.52
N LYS A 104 -11.14 -19.65 8.43
CA LYS A 104 -12.48 -20.23 8.33
C LYS A 104 -12.41 -21.73 8.45
N VAL A 105 -13.18 -22.31 9.38
CA VAL A 105 -13.37 -23.76 9.50
C VAL A 105 -14.80 -24.11 9.09
N THR A 106 -14.96 -24.92 8.03
CA THR A 106 -16.27 -25.26 7.44
C THR A 106 -16.94 -26.40 8.20
N VAL A 107 -17.25 -26.18 9.49
CA VAL A 107 -17.80 -27.22 10.40
C VAL A 107 -19.12 -27.82 9.96
N ASN A 108 -19.81 -27.19 9.02
CA ASN A 108 -21.05 -27.64 8.41
C ASN A 108 -20.86 -28.66 7.26
N GLU A 109 -19.62 -28.87 6.79
CA GLU A 109 -19.31 -29.90 5.80
C GLU A 109 -19.12 -31.27 6.50
N PRO A 110 -19.45 -32.42 5.86
CA PRO A 110 -19.13 -33.74 6.37
C PRO A 110 -17.64 -33.92 6.67
N TYR A 111 -16.79 -33.40 5.78
CA TYR A 111 -15.34 -33.33 5.95
C TYR A 111 -14.89 -31.88 5.95
N PRO A 112 -14.87 -31.19 7.11
CA PRO A 112 -14.56 -29.77 7.20
C PRO A 112 -13.17 -29.41 6.68
N ARG A 113 -13.04 -28.16 6.21
CA ARG A 113 -11.78 -27.56 5.71
C ARG A 113 -11.34 -26.38 6.58
N VAL A 114 -10.04 -26.14 6.59
CA VAL A 114 -9.46 -24.94 7.19
C VAL A 114 -8.98 -24.03 6.06
N LEU A 115 -9.60 -22.85 5.93
CA LEU A 115 -9.46 -21.98 4.79
C LEU A 115 -9.12 -20.55 5.21
N PHE A 116 -8.42 -19.84 4.31
CA PHE A 116 -8.24 -18.41 4.41
C PHE A 116 -9.50 -17.68 3.93
N SER A 117 -9.95 -16.67 4.67
CA SER A 117 -11.06 -15.81 4.25
C SER A 117 -10.81 -14.35 4.64
N ARG A 118 -11.23 -13.41 3.78
CA ARG A 118 -11.28 -11.98 4.10
C ARG A 118 -12.70 -11.50 4.44
N THR A 119 -13.68 -12.36 4.27
CA THR A 119 -15.08 -12.04 4.52
C THR A 119 -15.70 -13.09 5.42
N MET A 120 -16.52 -12.66 6.37
CA MET A 120 -17.38 -13.54 7.17
C MET A 120 -18.74 -13.65 6.49
N LYS A 121 -19.15 -14.89 6.21
CA LYS A 121 -20.48 -15.19 5.65
C LYS A 121 -21.38 -15.83 6.72
N LYS A 122 -22.69 -15.69 6.58
CA LYS A 122 -23.67 -16.39 7.45
C LYS A 122 -23.87 -17.85 6.98
N ASP A 123 -22.79 -18.62 6.97
CA ASP A 123 -22.75 -19.99 6.40
C ASP A 123 -22.55 -21.10 7.46
N LYS A 124 -22.80 -20.78 8.72
CA LYS A 124 -22.60 -21.69 9.87
C LYS A 124 -21.16 -22.20 10.06
N ALA A 125 -20.17 -21.68 9.30
CA ALA A 125 -18.76 -21.97 9.52
C ALA A 125 -18.25 -21.24 10.78
N LYS A 126 -17.18 -21.75 11.39
CA LYS A 126 -16.48 -21.05 12.46
C LYS A 126 -15.37 -20.17 11.88
N TYR A 127 -15.26 -18.94 12.38
CA TYR A 127 -14.27 -17.96 11.96
C TYR A 127 -13.40 -17.56 13.14
N PHE A 128 -12.09 -17.56 12.94
CA PHE A 128 -11.08 -17.15 13.92
C PHE A 128 -10.36 -15.91 13.41
N GLY A 129 -10.21 -14.90 14.26
CA GLY A 129 -9.61 -13.61 13.90
C GLY A 129 -10.41 -12.42 14.50
N PRO A 130 -10.25 -11.20 13.99
CA PRO A 130 -9.43 -10.81 12.83
C PRO A 130 -7.91 -10.91 13.09
N TYR A 131 -7.14 -11.32 12.08
CA TYR A 131 -5.68 -11.26 12.12
C TYR A 131 -5.18 -10.04 11.36
N THR A 132 -4.02 -9.52 11.75
CA THR A 132 -3.42 -8.32 11.12
C THR A 132 -2.53 -8.64 9.91
N SER A 133 -2.14 -9.92 9.75
CA SER A 133 -1.26 -10.37 8.67
C SER A 133 -1.84 -11.55 7.91
N SER A 134 -1.96 -11.40 6.59
CA SER A 134 -2.35 -12.50 5.69
C SER A 134 -1.32 -13.63 5.66
N THR A 135 -0.03 -13.31 5.80
CA THR A 135 1.05 -14.29 5.86
C THR A 135 0.93 -15.12 7.12
N ALA A 136 0.75 -14.48 8.30
CA ALA A 136 0.58 -15.20 9.56
C ALA A 136 -0.62 -16.17 9.54
N VAL A 137 -1.73 -15.79 8.91
CA VAL A 137 -2.89 -16.69 8.74
C VAL A 137 -2.54 -17.90 7.88
N LYS A 138 -1.84 -17.69 6.76
CA LYS A 138 -1.41 -18.79 5.88
C LYS A 138 -0.45 -19.74 6.58
N ASP A 139 0.50 -19.20 7.36
CA ASP A 139 1.46 -19.98 8.15
C ASP A 139 0.75 -20.84 9.19
N VAL A 140 -0.26 -20.29 9.89
CA VAL A 140 -1.08 -21.06 10.85
C VAL A 140 -1.90 -22.14 10.14
N ILE A 141 -2.52 -21.86 8.99
CA ILE A 141 -3.27 -22.86 8.21
C ILE A 141 -2.34 -24.00 7.75
N GLU A 142 -1.14 -23.66 7.28
CA GLU A 142 -0.15 -24.66 6.87
C GLU A 142 0.31 -25.51 8.04
N LEU A 143 0.57 -24.90 9.20
CA LEU A 143 0.94 -25.61 10.42
C LEU A 143 -0.18 -26.57 10.88
N VAL A 144 -1.42 -26.10 10.92
CA VAL A 144 -2.60 -26.91 11.24
C VAL A 144 -2.72 -28.11 10.29
N ARG A 145 -2.45 -27.90 9.00
CA ARG A 145 -2.47 -29.00 8.01
C ARG A 145 -1.37 -30.03 8.26
N LYS A 146 -0.16 -29.59 8.60
CA LYS A 146 0.96 -30.48 8.93
C LYS A 146 0.71 -31.32 10.20
N ILE A 147 0.06 -30.74 11.20
CA ILE A 147 -0.20 -31.40 12.49
C ILE A 147 -1.39 -32.36 12.39
N TYR A 148 -2.52 -31.87 11.84
CA TYR A 148 -3.82 -32.59 11.90
C TYR A 148 -4.22 -33.22 10.57
N MET A 149 -3.41 -33.10 9.52
CA MET A 149 -3.62 -33.72 8.20
C MET A 149 -5.01 -33.43 7.60
N VAL A 150 -5.50 -32.21 7.74
CA VAL A 150 -6.83 -31.80 7.25
C VAL A 150 -6.81 -31.40 5.79
N ARG A 151 -7.88 -31.72 5.04
CA ARG A 151 -7.98 -31.42 3.62
C ARG A 151 -8.09 -29.92 3.33
N SER A 152 -7.57 -29.51 2.17
CA SER A 152 -7.73 -28.14 1.63
C SER A 152 -8.43 -28.11 0.27
N CYS A 153 -8.68 -29.26 -0.35
CA CYS A 153 -9.27 -29.36 -1.69
C CYS A 153 -10.74 -28.97 -1.73
N ASN A 154 -11.21 -28.59 -2.94
CA ASN A 154 -12.61 -28.19 -3.18
C ASN A 154 -13.54 -29.35 -3.58
N ARG A 155 -13.08 -30.62 -3.44
CA ARG A 155 -13.91 -31.79 -3.75
C ARG A 155 -15.16 -31.83 -2.87
N ASN A 156 -16.28 -32.21 -3.45
CA ASN A 156 -17.54 -32.32 -2.73
C ASN A 156 -17.67 -33.73 -2.11
N LEU A 157 -17.24 -33.87 -0.86
CA LEU A 157 -17.28 -35.15 -0.15
C LEU A 157 -18.56 -35.29 0.69
N PRO A 158 -19.15 -36.50 0.73
CA PRO A 158 -18.67 -37.79 0.23
C PRO A 158 -18.92 -38.07 -1.26
N ARG A 159 -19.64 -37.23 -1.99
CA ARG A 159 -20.06 -37.47 -3.39
C ARG A 159 -18.91 -37.81 -4.35
N ASP A 160 -17.75 -37.17 -4.16
CA ASP A 160 -16.57 -37.33 -5.03
C ASP A 160 -15.55 -38.34 -4.48
N CYS A 161 -15.96 -39.19 -3.54
CA CYS A 161 -15.10 -40.23 -2.97
C CYS A 161 -14.78 -41.30 -4.02
N GLY A 162 -13.50 -41.66 -4.14
CA GLY A 162 -13.01 -42.68 -5.05
C GLY A 162 -12.95 -42.33 -6.55
N LYS A 163 -13.35 -41.11 -6.96
CA LYS A 163 -13.34 -40.72 -8.37
C LYS A 163 -11.96 -40.48 -8.96
N ASP A 164 -11.03 -39.99 -8.17
CA ASP A 164 -9.70 -39.60 -8.62
C ASP A 164 -8.62 -40.11 -7.67
N ARG A 165 -7.39 -40.18 -8.13
CA ARG A 165 -6.23 -40.51 -7.28
C ARG A 165 -6.05 -39.49 -6.15
N PRO A 166 -5.43 -39.89 -5.02
CA PRO A 166 -5.10 -38.97 -3.93
C PRO A 166 -4.13 -37.89 -4.43
N CYS A 167 -4.29 -36.67 -3.94
CA CYS A 167 -3.44 -35.53 -4.32
C CYS A 167 -2.10 -35.54 -3.59
N LEU A 168 -1.17 -34.68 -4.00
CA LEU A 168 0.17 -34.54 -3.44
C LEU A 168 0.18 -34.40 -1.91
N TYR A 169 -0.79 -33.68 -1.32
CA TYR A 169 -0.87 -33.50 0.13
C TYR A 169 -1.04 -34.80 0.92
N TYR A 170 -1.65 -35.83 0.34
CA TYR A 170 -1.68 -37.15 0.96
C TYR A 170 -0.29 -37.77 1.01
N HIS A 171 0.43 -37.76 -0.10
CA HIS A 171 1.79 -38.31 -0.17
C HIS A 171 2.79 -37.55 0.73
N MET A 172 2.55 -36.24 0.92
CA MET A 172 3.32 -35.39 1.84
C MET A 172 2.89 -35.53 3.32
N LYS A 173 2.00 -36.46 3.65
CA LYS A 173 1.45 -36.66 5.02
C LYS A 173 0.80 -35.39 5.60
N GLN A 174 0.14 -34.59 4.75
CA GLN A 174 -0.57 -33.36 5.13
C GLN A 174 -2.08 -33.43 4.91
N CYS A 175 -2.60 -34.60 4.53
CA CYS A 175 -4.02 -34.89 4.37
C CYS A 175 -4.26 -36.40 4.61
N THR A 176 -5.31 -36.75 5.33
CA THR A 176 -5.74 -38.14 5.55
C THR A 176 -6.42 -38.78 4.35
N ALA A 177 -6.56 -38.04 3.21
CA ALA A 177 -7.26 -38.47 2.00
C ALA A 177 -8.70 -38.96 2.22
N PRO A 178 -9.59 -38.17 2.84
CA PRO A 178 -10.99 -38.57 2.98
C PRO A 178 -11.68 -38.79 1.62
N CYS A 179 -11.11 -38.27 0.56
CA CYS A 179 -11.55 -38.48 -0.83
C CYS A 179 -11.30 -39.91 -1.34
N GLN A 180 -10.57 -40.75 -0.61
CA GLN A 180 -10.32 -42.18 -0.89
C GLN A 180 -11.08 -43.09 0.08
N GLY A 181 -11.84 -42.53 1.04
CA GLY A 181 -12.46 -43.32 2.09
C GLY A 181 -11.50 -43.82 3.19
N ASN A 182 -10.27 -43.31 3.22
CA ASN A 182 -9.24 -43.75 4.19
C ASN A 182 -9.55 -43.36 5.64
N VAL A 183 -10.51 -42.50 5.88
CA VAL A 183 -10.92 -42.03 7.19
C VAL A 183 -12.44 -41.85 7.25
N SER A 184 -13.06 -42.29 8.34
CA SER A 184 -14.50 -42.08 8.56
C SER A 184 -14.81 -40.60 8.86
N GLU A 185 -16.06 -40.21 8.68
CA GLU A 185 -16.52 -38.84 8.96
C GLU A 185 -16.34 -38.51 10.45
N GLU A 186 -16.62 -39.46 11.33
CA GLU A 186 -16.51 -39.33 12.79
C GLU A 186 -15.05 -39.11 13.21
N ALA A 187 -14.12 -39.93 12.73
CA ALA A 187 -12.70 -39.81 13.03
C ALA A 187 -12.13 -38.48 12.48
N TYR A 188 -12.58 -38.07 11.27
CA TYR A 188 -12.16 -36.81 10.70
C TYR A 188 -12.71 -35.60 11.49
N LYS A 189 -13.94 -35.65 11.97
CA LYS A 189 -14.54 -34.62 12.83
C LYS A 189 -13.85 -34.53 14.20
N GLN A 190 -13.35 -35.64 14.76
CA GLN A 190 -12.52 -35.59 15.97
C GLN A 190 -11.23 -34.80 15.75
N ASN A 191 -10.55 -35.01 14.62
CA ASN A 191 -9.38 -34.19 14.25
C ASN A 191 -9.74 -32.71 14.12
N ILE A 192 -10.89 -32.40 13.53
CA ILE A 192 -11.38 -30.99 13.44
C ILE A 192 -11.67 -30.44 14.84
N GLY A 193 -12.16 -31.24 15.78
CA GLY A 193 -12.28 -30.84 17.19
C GLY A 193 -10.96 -30.38 17.78
N GLN A 194 -9.88 -31.13 17.54
CA GLN A 194 -8.53 -30.74 17.96
C GLN A 194 -8.03 -29.48 17.27
N VAL A 195 -8.31 -29.30 15.98
CA VAL A 195 -8.02 -28.05 15.24
C VAL A 195 -8.72 -26.86 15.88
N LEU A 196 -10.00 -26.98 16.22
CA LEU A 196 -10.74 -25.92 16.89
C LEU A 196 -10.16 -25.59 18.27
N HIS A 197 -9.74 -26.61 19.03
CA HIS A 197 -9.04 -26.44 20.31
C HIS A 197 -7.72 -25.68 20.14
N PHE A 198 -6.92 -26.08 19.14
CA PHE A 198 -5.68 -25.42 18.79
C PHE A 198 -5.89 -23.95 18.38
N LEU A 199 -6.86 -23.66 17.50
CA LEU A 199 -7.17 -22.31 17.05
C LEU A 199 -7.73 -21.40 18.17
N ASN A 200 -8.33 -22.00 19.20
CA ASN A 200 -8.68 -21.32 20.46
C ASN A 200 -7.47 -21.07 21.37
N GLY A 201 -6.25 -21.47 20.94
CA GLY A 201 -5.00 -21.23 21.64
C GLY A 201 -4.63 -22.28 22.71
N ASN A 202 -5.27 -23.43 22.75
CA ASN A 202 -4.91 -24.53 23.63
C ASN A 202 -3.77 -25.36 23.02
N TYR A 203 -2.54 -24.80 23.07
CA TYR A 203 -1.37 -25.40 22.43
C TYR A 203 -0.72 -26.52 23.27
N LYS A 204 -0.92 -26.54 24.60
CA LYS A 204 -0.22 -27.44 25.51
C LYS A 204 -0.43 -28.90 25.15
N GLU A 205 -1.68 -29.30 25.00
CA GLU A 205 -2.05 -30.68 24.66
C GLU A 205 -1.42 -31.13 23.33
N THR A 206 -1.42 -30.28 22.33
CA THR A 206 -0.79 -30.56 21.04
C THR A 206 0.73 -30.67 21.15
N ILE A 207 1.37 -29.82 21.96
CA ILE A 207 2.82 -29.91 22.23
C ILE A 207 3.16 -31.22 22.94
N ASP A 208 2.37 -31.59 23.93
CA ASP A 208 2.59 -32.83 24.69
C ASP A 208 2.48 -34.05 23.77
N GLN A 209 1.44 -34.15 22.94
CA GLN A 209 1.27 -35.24 21.96
C GLN A 209 2.42 -35.27 20.91
N LEU A 210 2.87 -34.12 20.42
CA LEU A 210 4.00 -34.06 19.48
C LEU A 210 5.32 -34.43 20.17
N THR A 211 5.48 -34.12 21.45
CA THR A 211 6.66 -34.50 22.24
C THR A 211 6.73 -35.99 22.43
N GLU A 212 5.61 -36.66 22.76
CA GLU A 212 5.53 -38.13 22.83
C GLU A 212 5.91 -38.79 21.49
N LYS A 213 5.34 -38.28 20.37
CA LYS A 213 5.69 -38.77 19.01
C LYS A 213 7.16 -38.57 18.67
N MET A 214 7.73 -37.43 19.08
CA MET A 214 9.15 -37.13 18.88
C MET A 214 10.04 -38.11 19.63
N MET A 215 9.72 -38.41 20.90
CA MET A 215 10.48 -39.34 21.71
C MET A 215 10.38 -40.76 21.14
N ALA A 216 9.19 -41.24 20.81
CA ALA A 216 8.98 -42.57 20.21
C ALA A 216 9.74 -42.69 18.87
N ALA A 217 9.72 -41.68 18.00
CA ALA A 217 10.48 -41.68 16.75
C ALA A 217 12.00 -41.70 17.00
N SER A 218 12.47 -41.03 18.06
CA SER A 218 13.89 -41.07 18.47
C SER A 218 14.32 -42.43 18.98
N GLU A 219 13.50 -43.09 19.81
CA GLU A 219 13.75 -44.43 20.32
C GLU A 219 13.80 -45.48 19.18
N GLU A 220 12.96 -45.30 18.15
CA GLU A 220 12.94 -46.12 16.95
C GLU A 220 14.04 -45.75 15.92
N MET A 221 14.97 -44.83 16.27
CA MET A 221 16.06 -44.30 15.42
C MET A 221 15.56 -43.60 14.14
N ARG A 222 14.31 -43.15 14.07
CA ARG A 222 13.73 -42.37 12.97
C ARG A 222 14.01 -40.89 13.18
N PHE A 223 15.29 -40.50 13.09
CA PHE A 223 15.75 -39.17 13.48
C PHE A 223 15.18 -38.04 12.59
N GLU A 224 14.88 -38.30 11.30
CA GLU A 224 14.21 -37.34 10.44
C GLU A 224 12.78 -37.03 10.90
N ASP A 225 12.02 -38.05 11.27
CA ASP A 225 10.67 -37.87 11.83
C ASP A 225 10.73 -37.11 13.16
N ALA A 226 11.67 -37.49 14.05
CA ALA A 226 11.88 -36.81 15.33
C ALA A 226 12.24 -35.30 15.13
N ALA A 227 13.11 -35.00 14.19
CA ALA A 227 13.43 -33.62 13.82
C ALA A 227 12.20 -32.87 13.28
N GLY A 228 11.38 -33.52 12.46
CA GLY A 228 10.11 -32.95 11.98
C GLY A 228 9.15 -32.58 13.11
N TYR A 229 8.97 -33.47 14.10
CA TYR A 229 8.14 -33.17 15.27
C TYR A 229 8.71 -32.04 16.14
N ARG A 230 10.02 -32.00 16.36
CA ARG A 230 10.70 -30.88 17.03
C ARG A 230 10.44 -29.56 16.36
N ASP A 231 10.51 -29.50 15.03
CA ASP A 231 10.30 -28.27 14.26
C ASP A 231 8.85 -27.80 14.31
N LEU A 232 7.88 -28.72 14.35
CA LEU A 232 6.47 -28.41 14.60
C LEU A 232 6.26 -27.82 16.01
N ILE A 233 6.85 -28.45 17.05
CA ILE A 233 6.80 -27.95 18.44
C ILE A 233 7.37 -26.53 18.52
N ASN A 234 8.53 -26.28 17.91
CA ASN A 234 9.15 -24.96 17.88
C ASN A 234 8.28 -23.93 17.14
N SER A 235 7.58 -24.32 16.09
CA SER A 235 6.65 -23.47 15.36
C SER A 235 5.43 -23.10 16.20
N ILE A 236 4.88 -24.08 16.96
CA ILE A 236 3.77 -23.81 17.89
C ILE A 236 4.22 -22.87 19.02
N ARG A 237 5.41 -23.10 19.60
CA ARG A 237 5.96 -22.23 20.66
C ARG A 237 6.12 -20.80 20.18
N ARG A 238 6.65 -20.57 18.97
CA ARG A 238 6.78 -19.22 18.36
C ARG A 238 5.43 -18.54 18.19
N ILE A 239 4.38 -19.26 17.83
CA ILE A 239 3.01 -18.71 17.75
C ILE A 239 2.52 -18.38 19.17
N GLY A 240 2.72 -19.28 20.13
CA GLY A 240 2.32 -19.08 21.52
C GLY A 240 3.06 -17.93 22.22
N GLU A 241 4.35 -17.73 21.94
CA GLU A 241 5.15 -16.61 22.50
C GLU A 241 4.67 -15.26 22.01
N ARG A 242 4.28 -15.13 20.75
CA ARG A 242 3.67 -13.91 20.20
C ARG A 242 2.32 -13.59 20.86
N GLN A 243 1.67 -14.56 21.49
CA GLN A 243 0.37 -14.43 22.14
C GLN A 243 0.44 -14.38 23.68
N LYS A 244 1.66 -14.36 24.25
CA LYS A 244 1.90 -14.44 25.71
C LYS A 244 1.50 -13.19 26.52
N ILE A 245 0.87 -12.20 25.90
CA ILE A 245 0.32 -11.05 26.63
C ILE A 245 -1.02 -11.49 27.23
N THR A 246 -0.92 -11.98 28.45
CA THR A 246 -1.89 -12.04 29.54
C THR A 246 -3.27 -12.63 29.28
N THR A 247 -3.50 -13.75 29.95
CA THR A 247 -4.82 -14.37 30.17
C THR A 247 -5.67 -13.47 31.08
N TYR A 248 -6.61 -12.70 30.52
CA TYR A 248 -7.58 -11.91 31.29
C TYR A 248 -9.01 -12.27 30.87
N GLY A 249 -9.56 -13.32 31.47
CA GLY A 249 -10.92 -13.79 31.19
C GLY A 249 -11.08 -14.39 29.79
N GLU A 250 -12.12 -15.18 29.57
CA GLU A 250 -12.39 -15.84 28.28
C GLU A 250 -13.11 -14.95 27.26
N GLU A 251 -13.33 -13.68 27.58
CA GLU A 251 -14.14 -12.79 26.75
C GLU A 251 -13.37 -12.16 25.60
N ASP A 252 -14.07 -11.98 24.48
CA ASP A 252 -13.57 -11.25 23.32
C ASP A 252 -13.68 -9.75 23.56
N ARG A 253 -12.57 -9.02 23.39
CA ARG A 253 -12.46 -7.57 23.62
C ARG A 253 -11.68 -6.88 22.54
N ASP A 254 -12.04 -5.63 22.24
CA ASP A 254 -11.19 -4.71 21.50
C ASP A 254 -10.80 -3.55 22.41
N ILE A 255 -9.51 -3.19 22.41
CA ILE A 255 -8.98 -2.09 23.22
C ILE A 255 -8.55 -0.99 22.25
N ILE A 256 -9.13 0.18 22.42
CA ILE A 256 -9.02 1.26 21.45
C ILE A 256 -8.54 2.53 22.15
N ALA A 257 -7.45 3.10 21.65
CA ALA A 257 -6.92 4.36 22.15
C ALA A 257 -6.48 5.25 21.00
N VAL A 258 -6.49 6.58 21.19
CA VAL A 258 -6.08 7.57 20.20
C VAL A 258 -4.94 8.44 20.74
N ALA A 259 -3.96 8.71 19.90
CA ALA A 259 -3.00 9.79 20.04
C ALA A 259 -3.30 10.87 19.00
N MET A 260 -3.26 12.13 19.41
CA MET A 260 -3.49 13.29 18.54
C MET A 260 -2.29 14.22 18.61
N ASP A 261 -1.96 14.83 17.49
CA ASP A 261 -0.97 15.90 17.44
C ASP A 261 -1.58 17.17 18.03
N GLU A 262 -0.97 17.71 19.06
CA GLU A 262 -1.40 18.93 19.75
C GLU A 262 -0.64 20.18 19.24
N SER A 263 0.10 20.09 18.12
CA SER A 263 0.84 21.25 17.56
C SER A 263 -0.12 22.33 17.03
N GLU A 264 0.11 23.56 17.43
CA GLU A 264 -0.75 24.70 17.10
C GLU A 264 -0.63 25.20 15.65
N ASP A 265 0.41 24.79 14.92
CA ASP A 265 0.80 25.36 13.63
C ASP A 265 0.06 24.81 12.41
N LEU A 266 -0.70 23.73 12.53
CA LEU A 266 -1.33 23.05 11.39
C LEU A 266 -2.85 23.26 11.33
N ARG A 267 -3.37 23.51 10.14
CA ARG A 267 -4.83 23.59 9.88
C ARG A 267 -5.55 22.25 10.06
N GLU A 268 -4.83 21.15 9.83
CA GLU A 268 -5.29 19.78 10.02
C GLU A 268 -4.33 19.07 10.98
N GLN A 269 -4.86 18.30 11.93
CA GLN A 269 -4.07 17.52 12.87
C GLN A 269 -4.10 16.06 12.46
N ASP A 270 -2.95 15.38 12.56
CA ASP A 270 -2.89 13.94 12.41
C ASP A 270 -3.23 13.26 13.73
N ALA A 271 -4.03 12.20 13.66
CA ALA A 271 -4.33 11.33 14.77
C ALA A 271 -4.08 9.87 14.40
N VAL A 272 -3.67 9.09 15.38
CA VAL A 272 -3.51 7.63 15.25
C VAL A 272 -4.40 6.96 16.28
N VAL A 273 -5.30 6.10 15.80
CA VAL A 273 -6.06 5.18 16.66
C VAL A 273 -5.39 3.82 16.64
N GLN A 274 -5.00 3.34 17.82
CA GLN A 274 -4.48 1.98 18.03
C GLN A 274 -5.61 1.08 18.48
N VAL A 275 -5.70 -0.11 17.87
CA VAL A 275 -6.64 -1.17 18.26
C VAL A 275 -5.86 -2.42 18.64
N PHE A 276 -6.16 -3.00 19.79
CA PHE A 276 -5.70 -4.33 20.20
C PHE A 276 -6.88 -5.29 20.15
N PHE A 277 -6.70 -6.40 19.45
CA PHE A 277 -7.71 -7.45 19.31
C PHE A 277 -7.46 -8.56 20.32
N MET A 278 -8.31 -8.67 21.32
CA MET A 278 -8.27 -9.78 22.30
C MET A 278 -9.39 -10.77 22.01
N ARG A 279 -9.05 -12.05 21.93
CA ARG A 279 -10.00 -13.16 21.71
C ARG A 279 -9.68 -14.29 22.67
N GLY A 280 -10.72 -14.78 23.38
CA GLY A 280 -10.54 -15.77 24.43
C GLY A 280 -9.51 -15.35 25.48
N GLY A 281 -9.52 -14.06 25.87
CA GLY A 281 -8.56 -13.49 26.82
C GLY A 281 -7.13 -13.30 26.33
N ARG A 282 -6.83 -13.52 25.04
CA ARG A 282 -5.48 -13.41 24.45
C ARG A 282 -5.41 -12.32 23.41
N LEU A 283 -4.27 -11.61 23.36
CA LEU A 283 -4.00 -10.64 22.31
C LEU A 283 -3.64 -11.37 21.01
N ILE A 284 -4.56 -11.40 20.05
CA ILE A 284 -4.35 -12.05 18.75
C ILE A 284 -3.77 -11.11 17.68
N GLY A 285 -3.82 -9.80 17.89
CA GLY A 285 -3.28 -8.83 16.96
C GLY A 285 -3.41 -7.41 17.46
N ARG A 286 -2.68 -6.52 16.79
CA ARG A 286 -2.77 -5.08 16.97
C ARG A 286 -2.73 -4.39 15.61
N ASP A 287 -3.47 -3.32 15.47
CA ASP A 287 -3.40 -2.48 14.28
C ASP A 287 -3.57 -1.02 14.63
N HIS A 288 -3.14 -0.15 13.73
CA HIS A 288 -3.26 1.29 13.90
C HIS A 288 -3.87 1.94 12.65
N PHE A 289 -4.58 3.02 12.84
CA PHE A 289 -5.28 3.75 11.81
C PHE A 289 -4.92 5.22 11.87
N PHE A 290 -4.53 5.77 10.73
CA PHE A 290 -4.31 7.20 10.59
C PHE A 290 -5.64 7.90 10.27
N LEU A 291 -5.92 8.98 10.97
CA LEU A 291 -7.08 9.82 10.73
C LEU A 291 -6.63 11.26 10.46
N ARG A 292 -7.34 11.92 9.56
CA ARG A 292 -7.31 13.38 9.48
C ARG A 292 -8.34 13.93 10.43
N VAL A 293 -7.89 14.81 11.29
CA VAL A 293 -8.71 15.41 12.33
C VAL A 293 -8.64 16.93 12.16
N ALA A 294 -9.76 17.58 12.23
CA ALA A 294 -9.76 19.03 12.15
C ALA A 294 -9.33 19.63 13.49
N ARG A 295 -8.74 20.83 13.43
CA ARG A 295 -8.35 21.59 14.61
C ARG A 295 -9.55 21.77 15.55
N GLY A 296 -9.40 21.36 16.80
CA GLY A 296 -10.43 21.49 17.83
C GLY A 296 -11.32 20.25 18.02
N ASP A 297 -11.12 19.17 17.25
CA ASP A 297 -11.75 17.89 17.56
C ASP A 297 -11.16 17.31 18.85
N THR A 298 -12.01 16.80 19.73
CA THR A 298 -11.62 16.14 20.97
C THR A 298 -11.31 14.67 20.74
N LYS A 299 -10.52 14.05 21.64
CA LYS A 299 -10.25 12.59 21.61
C LYS A 299 -11.56 11.79 21.62
N ALA A 300 -12.59 12.25 22.33
CA ALA A 300 -13.91 11.62 22.38
C ALA A 300 -14.61 11.63 21.02
N GLN A 301 -14.58 12.75 20.31
CA GLN A 301 -15.17 12.88 18.97
C GLN A 301 -14.45 12.03 17.94
N VAL A 302 -13.11 11.98 17.99
CA VAL A 302 -12.31 11.13 17.10
C VAL A 302 -12.61 9.66 17.34
N LEU A 303 -12.68 9.22 18.60
CA LEU A 303 -13.02 7.84 18.95
C LEU A 303 -14.44 7.47 18.55
N SER A 304 -15.41 8.35 18.75
CA SER A 304 -16.79 8.13 18.29
C SER A 304 -16.85 7.94 16.78
N SER A 305 -16.22 8.84 16.01
CA SER A 305 -16.13 8.74 14.55
C SER A 305 -15.43 7.48 14.08
N PHE A 306 -14.34 7.10 14.77
CA PHE A 306 -13.61 5.87 14.48
C PHE A 306 -14.47 4.63 14.70
N LEU A 307 -15.15 4.50 15.84
CA LEU A 307 -16.00 3.35 16.14
C LEU A 307 -17.08 3.14 15.09
N LYS A 308 -17.76 4.22 14.70
CA LYS A 308 -18.80 4.19 13.67
C LYS A 308 -18.27 3.67 12.35
N GLN A 309 -17.15 4.19 11.85
CA GLN A 309 -16.55 3.81 10.57
C GLN A 309 -15.94 2.41 10.62
N PHE A 310 -15.20 2.09 11.69
CA PHE A 310 -14.51 0.82 11.85
C PHE A 310 -15.50 -0.34 11.93
N TYR A 311 -16.47 -0.26 12.83
CA TYR A 311 -17.44 -1.35 12.98
C TYR A 311 -18.50 -1.37 11.88
N ALA A 312 -18.74 -0.29 11.13
CA ALA A 312 -19.56 -0.35 9.92
C ALA A 312 -18.95 -1.27 8.85
N GLY A 313 -17.63 -1.30 8.72
CA GLY A 313 -16.87 -2.13 7.78
C GLY A 313 -16.44 -3.48 8.32
N THR A 314 -16.35 -3.65 9.65
CA THR A 314 -15.82 -4.86 10.28
C THR A 314 -16.91 -5.91 10.51
N PRO A 315 -16.73 -7.16 10.06
CA PRO A 315 -17.73 -8.22 10.19
C PRO A 315 -17.82 -8.81 11.62
N PHE A 316 -16.79 -8.64 12.44
CA PHE A 316 -16.73 -9.15 13.81
C PHE A 316 -16.87 -8.02 14.83
N ILE A 317 -17.77 -8.20 15.79
CA ILE A 317 -18.00 -7.26 16.90
C ILE A 317 -17.75 -8.02 18.21
N PRO A 318 -16.81 -7.57 19.10
CA PRO A 318 -16.54 -8.22 20.38
C PRO A 318 -17.66 -8.00 21.39
N ALA A 319 -17.60 -8.69 22.54
CA ALA A 319 -18.53 -8.49 23.62
C ALA A 319 -18.26 -7.19 24.40
N GLU A 320 -17.01 -6.80 24.49
CA GLU A 320 -16.57 -5.60 25.23
C GLU A 320 -15.61 -4.75 24.37
N ILE A 321 -15.80 -3.45 24.35
CA ILE A 321 -14.92 -2.47 23.76
C ILE A 321 -14.40 -1.59 24.88
N MET A 322 -13.09 -1.54 25.08
CA MET A 322 -12.45 -0.70 26.10
C MET A 322 -11.80 0.51 25.45
N MET A 323 -12.03 1.69 26.00
CA MET A 323 -11.53 2.95 25.48
C MET A 323 -10.87 3.79 26.58
N GLN A 324 -10.06 4.78 26.15
CA GLN A 324 -9.36 5.70 27.06
C GLN A 324 -10.24 6.81 27.61
N THR A 325 -11.36 7.14 26.95
CA THR A 325 -12.28 8.20 27.35
C THR A 325 -13.71 7.86 26.96
N GLU A 326 -14.65 8.44 27.66
CA GLU A 326 -16.08 8.37 27.32
C GLU A 326 -16.35 9.14 26.02
N ILE A 327 -17.33 8.70 25.26
CA ILE A 327 -17.76 9.31 23.99
C ILE A 327 -19.20 9.81 24.11
N GLU A 328 -19.54 10.90 23.43
CA GLU A 328 -20.86 11.54 23.53
C GLU A 328 -22.03 10.62 23.13
N ASP A 329 -21.81 9.76 22.10
CA ASP A 329 -22.82 8.86 21.54
C ASP A 329 -22.67 7.40 22.05
N GLY A 330 -22.05 7.18 23.20
CA GLY A 330 -21.64 5.84 23.66
C GLY A 330 -22.80 4.84 23.76
N GLU A 331 -23.93 5.24 24.37
CA GLU A 331 -25.09 4.36 24.52
C GLU A 331 -25.71 3.96 23.18
N ILE A 332 -25.83 4.90 22.24
CA ILE A 332 -26.42 4.63 20.93
C ILE A 332 -25.52 3.74 20.09
N ILE A 333 -24.19 3.94 20.17
CA ILE A 333 -23.23 3.09 19.50
C ILE A 333 -23.25 1.67 20.11
N GLU A 334 -23.39 1.56 21.42
CA GLU A 334 -23.56 0.29 22.13
C GLU A 334 -24.82 -0.46 21.66
N ASP A 335 -25.95 0.24 21.55
CA ASP A 335 -27.21 -0.31 21.03
C ASP A 335 -27.10 -0.73 19.57
N TRP A 336 -26.48 0.10 18.73
CA TRP A 336 -26.23 -0.22 17.32
C TRP A 336 -25.36 -1.48 17.16
N LEU A 337 -24.27 -1.58 17.92
CA LEU A 337 -23.37 -2.74 17.89
C LEU A 337 -24.05 -3.99 18.44
N THR A 338 -24.88 -3.86 19.49
CA THR A 338 -25.70 -4.93 20.06
C THR A 338 -26.69 -5.47 19.03
N ALA A 339 -27.40 -4.60 18.31
CA ALA A 339 -28.32 -4.99 17.24
C ALA A 339 -27.61 -5.72 16.09
N ARG A 340 -26.41 -5.27 15.70
CA ARG A 340 -25.60 -5.93 14.65
C ARG A 340 -25.04 -7.28 15.08
N ARG A 341 -24.49 -7.38 16.30
CA ARG A 341 -23.96 -8.60 16.87
C ARG A 341 -25.04 -9.61 17.22
N LYS A 342 -26.27 -9.14 17.50
CA LYS A 342 -27.41 -9.91 18.08
C LYS A 342 -27.15 -10.44 19.49
N GLN A 343 -26.17 -9.90 20.17
CA GLN A 343 -25.81 -10.18 21.56
C GLN A 343 -25.28 -8.87 22.16
N ARG A 344 -25.42 -8.72 23.47
CA ARG A 344 -25.04 -7.49 24.15
C ARG A 344 -23.57 -7.14 23.94
N VAL A 345 -23.31 -5.91 23.62
CA VAL A 345 -21.98 -5.29 23.51
C VAL A 345 -21.87 -4.23 24.60
N HIS A 346 -20.70 -4.10 25.20
CA HIS A 346 -20.43 -3.09 26.21
C HIS A 346 -19.26 -2.20 25.78
N ILE A 347 -19.46 -0.89 25.85
CA ILE A 347 -18.40 0.11 25.70
C ILE A 347 -18.03 0.59 27.11
N ARG A 348 -16.75 0.45 27.49
CA ARG A 348 -16.28 0.78 28.83
C ARG A 348 -14.99 1.59 28.82
N VAL A 349 -14.85 2.47 29.81
CA VAL A 349 -13.63 3.21 30.12
C VAL A 349 -13.11 2.71 31.46
N PRO A 350 -12.12 1.80 31.48
CA PRO A 350 -11.57 1.26 32.71
C PRO A 350 -10.73 2.33 33.43
N LYS A 351 -10.99 2.53 34.74
CA LYS A 351 -10.31 3.54 35.55
C LYS A 351 -9.29 2.97 36.53
N LYS A 352 -9.13 1.65 36.60
CA LYS A 352 -8.18 0.96 37.49
C LYS A 352 -7.93 -0.48 37.11
N GLY A 353 -6.78 -0.98 37.54
CA GLY A 353 -6.43 -2.41 37.40
C GLY A 353 -5.89 -2.79 36.04
N THR A 354 -5.95 -4.07 35.72
CA THR A 354 -5.32 -4.61 34.50
C THR A 354 -5.97 -4.15 33.21
N LYS A 355 -7.28 -3.88 33.22
CA LYS A 355 -7.99 -3.35 32.04
C LYS A 355 -7.52 -1.93 31.69
N GLU A 356 -7.29 -1.08 32.70
CA GLU A 356 -6.72 0.25 32.50
C GLU A 356 -5.30 0.17 31.91
N LYS A 357 -4.44 -0.70 32.46
CA LYS A 357 -3.06 -0.89 31.94
C LYS A 357 -3.04 -1.27 30.47
N LEU A 358 -4.01 -2.05 29.99
CA LEU A 358 -4.14 -2.40 28.58
C LEU A 358 -4.53 -1.20 27.73
N VAL A 359 -5.38 -0.32 28.24
CA VAL A 359 -5.76 0.93 27.55
C VAL A 359 -4.58 1.89 27.52
N GLU A 360 -3.82 2.02 28.63
CA GLU A 360 -2.60 2.84 28.63
C GLU A 360 -1.55 2.29 27.67
N LEU A 361 -1.36 0.98 27.60
CA LEU A 361 -0.49 0.36 26.61
C LEU A 361 -0.92 0.66 25.17
N ALA A 362 -2.22 0.65 24.89
CA ALA A 362 -2.73 1.02 23.56
C ALA A 362 -2.47 2.50 23.25
N LYS A 363 -2.63 3.39 24.26
CA LYS A 363 -2.36 4.83 24.15
C LYS A 363 -0.87 5.12 23.87
N GLU A 364 0.04 4.46 24.62
CA GLU A 364 1.49 4.56 24.37
C GLU A 364 1.86 4.09 22.96
N ASN A 365 1.26 2.97 22.50
CA ASN A 365 1.49 2.48 21.14
C ASN A 365 0.96 3.44 20.07
N ALA A 366 -0.21 4.06 20.27
CA ALA A 366 -0.74 5.09 19.38
C ALA A 366 0.23 6.28 19.28
N TRP A 367 0.76 6.74 20.42
CA TRP A 367 1.72 7.82 20.48
C TRP A 367 3.05 7.48 19.78
N MET A 368 3.58 6.28 20.01
CA MET A 368 4.82 5.83 19.33
C MET A 368 4.66 5.80 17.80
N VAL A 369 3.51 5.35 17.30
CA VAL A 369 3.24 5.33 15.86
C VAL A 369 3.13 6.74 15.31
N LEU A 370 2.41 7.63 15.99
CA LEU A 370 2.25 9.03 15.59
C LEU A 370 3.59 9.76 15.56
N SER A 371 4.42 9.60 16.60
CA SER A 371 5.75 10.22 16.70
C SER A 371 6.68 9.74 15.60
N LYS A 372 6.67 8.44 15.32
CA LYS A 372 7.51 7.84 14.28
C LYS A 372 7.09 8.27 12.87
N ASP A 373 5.80 8.44 12.63
CA ASP A 373 5.29 8.94 11.36
C ASP A 373 5.63 10.43 11.17
N ARG A 374 5.54 11.25 12.23
CA ARG A 374 6.01 12.64 12.22
C ARG A 374 7.50 12.76 11.89
N GLU A 375 8.34 11.95 12.53
CA GLU A 375 9.76 11.94 12.20
C GLU A 375 10.02 11.55 10.75
N ARG A 376 9.27 10.58 10.23
CA ARG A 376 9.35 10.16 8.83
C ARG A 376 8.92 11.29 7.88
N ILE A 377 7.80 11.94 8.16
CA ILE A 377 7.28 13.07 7.36
C ILE A 377 8.28 14.22 7.41
N LYS A 378 8.77 14.57 8.61
CA LYS A 378 9.76 15.65 8.78
C LYS A 378 11.07 15.37 8.05
N ARG A 379 11.54 14.10 8.07
CA ARG A 379 12.72 13.67 7.28
C ARG A 379 12.43 13.73 5.78
N GLU A 380 11.24 13.34 5.34
CA GLU A 380 10.83 13.39 3.93
C GLU A 380 10.70 14.84 3.45
N GLU A 381 10.13 15.72 4.26
CA GLU A 381 10.07 17.16 3.99
C GLU A 381 11.46 17.79 3.93
N GLY A 382 12.36 17.46 4.87
CA GLY A 382 13.75 17.88 4.83
C GLY A 382 14.45 17.44 3.55
N ARG A 383 14.27 16.18 3.15
CA ARG A 383 14.85 15.60 1.92
C ARG A 383 14.24 16.13 0.62
N THR A 384 13.14 16.82 0.67
CA THR A 384 12.41 17.35 -0.49
C THR A 384 12.34 18.87 -0.46
N ILE A 385 11.38 19.42 0.23
CA ILE A 385 11.15 20.88 0.27
C ILE A 385 12.32 21.59 0.95
N GLY A 386 12.82 21.07 2.07
CA GLY A 386 13.99 21.61 2.76
C GLY A 386 15.25 21.58 1.90
N ALA A 387 15.47 20.47 1.18
CA ALA A 387 16.58 20.33 0.24
C ALA A 387 16.51 21.34 -0.94
N VAL A 388 15.31 21.58 -1.47
CA VAL A 388 15.11 22.61 -2.52
C VAL A 388 15.44 23.99 -1.96
N LYS A 389 15.02 24.28 -0.72
CA LYS A 389 15.30 25.56 -0.07
C LYS A 389 16.79 25.80 0.16
N GLU A 390 17.56 24.76 0.54
CA GLU A 390 19.03 24.86 0.60
C GLU A 390 19.62 25.18 -0.78
N ILE A 391 19.12 24.60 -1.87
CA ILE A 391 19.56 24.89 -3.24
C ILE A 391 19.22 26.36 -3.59
N GLU A 392 18.02 26.83 -3.25
CA GLU A 392 17.62 28.22 -3.42
C GLU A 392 18.58 29.18 -2.70
N ASP A 393 18.94 28.86 -1.45
CA ASP A 393 19.87 29.66 -0.65
C ASP A 393 21.28 29.69 -1.27
N TRP A 394 21.80 28.57 -1.79
CA TRP A 394 23.11 28.53 -2.45
C TRP A 394 23.16 29.35 -3.72
N LEU A 395 22.08 29.32 -4.51
CA LEU A 395 22.03 29.94 -5.82
C LEU A 395 21.47 31.38 -5.77
N GLY A 396 20.93 31.82 -4.63
CA GLY A 396 20.23 33.10 -4.49
C GLY A 396 18.90 33.15 -5.28
N LEU A 397 18.30 31.98 -5.52
CA LEU A 397 17.04 31.83 -6.23
C LEU A 397 15.87 31.71 -5.26
N LYS A 398 14.64 31.81 -5.76
CA LYS A 398 13.41 31.63 -4.98
C LYS A 398 12.35 30.88 -5.79
N ASP A 399 11.47 30.20 -5.09
CA ASP A 399 10.28 29.53 -5.65
C ASP A 399 10.61 28.46 -6.69
N ILE A 400 11.69 27.70 -6.49
CA ILE A 400 12.04 26.55 -7.34
C ILE A 400 11.04 25.42 -7.09
N VAL A 401 10.17 25.17 -8.07
CA VAL A 401 9.20 24.08 -8.06
C VAL A 401 9.67 22.93 -8.94
N ARG A 402 10.11 23.24 -10.18
CA ARG A 402 10.49 22.25 -11.19
C ARG A 402 11.97 22.36 -11.54
N MET A 403 12.67 21.25 -11.42
CA MET A 403 14.07 21.11 -11.83
C MET A 403 14.18 20.05 -12.94
N GLU A 404 14.95 20.33 -13.96
CA GLU A 404 15.30 19.37 -15.01
C GLU A 404 16.79 19.11 -15.00
N ALA A 405 17.20 17.83 -15.02
CA ALA A 405 18.59 17.47 -15.12
C ALA A 405 18.87 16.65 -16.37
N TYR A 406 20.03 16.90 -16.96
CA TYR A 406 20.45 16.34 -18.24
C TYR A 406 21.78 15.60 -18.11
N ASP A 407 21.86 14.45 -18.74
CA ASP A 407 23.08 13.65 -18.85
C ASP A 407 23.24 13.10 -20.26
N ILE A 408 24.49 13.07 -20.78
CA ILE A 408 24.86 12.44 -22.03
C ILE A 408 25.68 11.19 -21.72
N SER A 409 25.23 10.06 -22.22
CA SER A 409 25.92 8.78 -22.06
C SER A 409 26.44 8.30 -23.42
N ASN A 410 27.77 8.13 -23.50
CA ASN A 410 28.48 7.56 -24.63
C ASN A 410 29.05 6.21 -24.24
N ILE A 411 28.64 5.14 -24.88
CA ILE A 411 29.26 3.83 -24.69
C ILE A 411 29.98 3.45 -25.99
N SER A 412 31.26 3.17 -25.88
CA SER A 412 32.19 2.85 -26.99
C SER A 412 31.56 2.02 -28.10
N GLY A 413 31.43 2.61 -29.33
CA GLY A 413 30.95 1.96 -30.52
C GLY A 413 29.44 2.02 -30.80
N PHE A 414 28.64 2.73 -29.98
CA PHE A 414 27.20 2.90 -30.20
C PHE A 414 26.78 4.37 -30.15
N GLU A 415 25.56 4.65 -30.65
CA GLU A 415 24.99 5.97 -30.73
C GLU A 415 24.90 6.67 -29.34
N SER A 416 25.26 7.93 -29.29
CA SER A 416 25.14 8.76 -28.07
C SER A 416 23.66 8.96 -27.72
N VAL A 417 23.36 8.98 -26.42
CA VAL A 417 22.01 9.14 -25.88
C VAL A 417 21.99 10.23 -24.82
N GLY A 418 21.02 11.14 -24.96
CA GLY A 418 20.70 12.10 -23.89
C GLY A 418 19.54 11.63 -23.01
N SER A 419 19.61 11.89 -21.74
CA SER A 419 18.53 11.71 -20.78
C SER A 419 18.12 13.03 -20.16
N MET A 420 16.81 13.17 -19.89
CA MET A 420 16.21 14.26 -19.13
C MET A 420 15.41 13.65 -17.99
N VAL A 421 15.73 14.00 -16.77
CA VAL A 421 14.93 13.66 -15.59
C VAL A 421 14.34 14.93 -14.99
N VAL A 422 13.16 14.79 -14.41
CA VAL A 422 12.38 15.91 -13.88
C VAL A 422 12.07 15.67 -12.41
N TYR A 423 12.29 16.71 -11.61
CA TYR A 423 11.91 16.74 -10.20
C TYR A 423 10.98 17.93 -9.93
N GLU A 424 9.88 17.68 -9.22
CA GLU A 424 8.96 18.71 -8.74
C GLU A 424 8.92 18.70 -7.21
N LYS A 425 9.15 19.87 -6.60
CA LYS A 425 9.21 20.02 -5.14
C LYS A 425 10.14 19.00 -4.48
N GLY A 426 11.30 18.73 -5.10
CA GLY A 426 12.30 17.77 -4.63
C GLY A 426 11.93 16.29 -4.81
N LYS A 427 10.83 15.94 -5.48
CA LYS A 427 10.42 14.56 -5.78
C LYS A 427 10.52 14.24 -7.28
N PRO A 428 10.91 13.00 -7.65
CA PRO A 428 11.00 12.62 -9.06
C PRO A 428 9.62 12.54 -9.73
N LYS A 429 9.45 13.22 -10.86
CA LYS A 429 8.25 13.19 -11.71
C LYS A 429 8.49 12.33 -12.94
N ARG A 430 8.46 11.03 -12.77
CA ARG A 430 8.82 10.03 -13.79
C ARG A 430 7.97 10.09 -15.06
N SER A 431 6.75 10.59 -15.02
CA SER A 431 5.91 10.81 -16.20
C SER A 431 6.54 11.76 -17.22
N ASP A 432 7.38 12.68 -16.72
CA ASP A 432 7.98 13.75 -17.50
C ASP A 432 9.42 13.45 -17.95
N TYR A 433 9.97 12.27 -17.57
CA TYR A 433 11.30 11.85 -18.02
C TYR A 433 11.32 11.61 -19.52
N ARG A 434 12.40 12.03 -20.19
CA ARG A 434 12.55 11.85 -21.65
C ARG A 434 13.91 11.32 -22.01
N LYS A 435 13.95 10.54 -23.11
CA LYS A 435 15.14 9.93 -23.70
C LYS A 435 15.33 10.50 -25.09
N PHE A 436 16.52 10.97 -25.39
CA PHE A 436 16.88 11.58 -26.67
C PHE A 436 17.92 10.70 -27.37
N LYS A 437 17.55 10.14 -28.51
CA LYS A 437 18.53 9.56 -29.43
C LYS A 437 19.19 10.72 -30.17
N ILE A 438 20.52 10.83 -30.12
CA ILE A 438 21.29 11.86 -30.82
C ILE A 438 21.24 11.57 -32.31
N LYS A 439 20.96 12.58 -33.13
CA LYS A 439 20.73 12.47 -34.57
C LYS A 439 21.65 13.34 -35.40
N TRP A 440 22.08 14.49 -34.86
CA TRP A 440 22.81 15.52 -35.60
C TRP A 440 24.33 15.37 -35.44
N VAL A 441 24.79 14.71 -34.38
CA VAL A 441 26.19 14.60 -34.01
C VAL A 441 26.73 13.24 -34.43
N GLN A 442 27.83 13.22 -35.19
CA GLN A 442 28.57 12.01 -35.55
C GLN A 442 29.77 11.84 -34.64
N GLY A 443 29.88 10.68 -34.00
CA GLY A 443 30.96 10.35 -33.08
C GLY A 443 30.77 10.83 -31.65
N PRO A 444 31.69 10.53 -30.73
CA PRO A 444 31.59 10.89 -29.31
C PRO A 444 31.90 12.38 -29.08
N ASN A 445 30.88 13.19 -29.03
CA ASN A 445 30.98 14.62 -28.71
C ASN A 445 29.85 15.03 -27.74
N ASP A 446 30.14 14.97 -26.45
CA ASP A 446 29.17 15.24 -25.38
C ASP A 446 28.60 16.66 -25.44
N TYR A 447 29.44 17.62 -25.82
CA TYR A 447 29.03 19.02 -25.91
C TYR A 447 28.03 19.27 -27.04
N ALA A 448 28.31 18.78 -28.24
CA ALA A 448 27.39 18.92 -29.38
C ALA A 448 26.11 18.06 -29.14
N SER A 449 26.22 16.91 -28.51
CA SER A 449 25.08 16.07 -28.13
C SER A 449 24.17 16.78 -27.12
N MET A 450 24.74 17.47 -26.14
CA MET A 450 23.98 18.26 -25.16
C MET A 450 23.28 19.45 -25.84
N GLU A 451 23.95 20.14 -26.76
CA GLU A 451 23.37 21.22 -27.56
C GLU A 451 22.14 20.71 -28.35
N GLU A 452 22.24 19.53 -28.99
CA GLU A 452 21.10 18.90 -29.68
C GLU A 452 19.93 18.62 -28.73
N VAL A 453 20.21 18.04 -27.55
CA VAL A 453 19.17 17.68 -26.57
C VAL A 453 18.42 18.90 -26.09
N LEU A 454 19.15 19.93 -25.67
CA LEU A 454 18.55 21.17 -25.16
C LEU A 454 17.78 21.92 -26.26
N THR A 455 18.34 22.02 -27.47
CA THR A 455 17.64 22.63 -28.61
C THR A 455 16.32 21.91 -28.87
N ARG A 456 16.34 20.60 -28.96
CA ARG A 456 15.12 19.80 -29.20
C ARG A 456 14.12 19.89 -28.03
N ARG A 457 14.57 20.04 -26.79
CA ARG A 457 13.71 20.22 -25.63
C ARG A 457 12.96 21.56 -25.69
N PHE A 458 13.66 22.64 -25.98
CA PHE A 458 13.11 23.98 -25.88
C PHE A 458 12.52 24.52 -27.19
N THR A 459 12.75 23.87 -28.35
CA THR A 459 12.10 24.17 -29.63
C THR A 459 10.88 23.30 -29.92
N HIS A 460 10.54 22.37 -29.03
CA HIS A 460 9.42 21.43 -29.25
C HIS A 460 8.08 22.16 -29.13
N GLU A 461 7.35 22.25 -30.23
CA GLU A 461 5.96 22.73 -30.20
C GLU A 461 5.06 21.70 -29.49
N SER A 462 4.35 22.15 -28.47
CA SER A 462 3.44 21.27 -27.70
C SER A 462 2.29 20.77 -28.58
N LYS A 463 2.12 19.46 -28.64
CA LYS A 463 1.05 18.80 -29.40
C LYS A 463 -0.17 18.43 -28.53
N GLY A 464 -0.57 19.32 -27.59
CA GLY A 464 -1.76 19.09 -26.77
C GLY A 464 -1.71 19.73 -25.39
N GLU A 465 -2.85 19.78 -24.70
CA GLU A 465 -3.08 20.48 -23.42
C GLU A 465 -2.24 19.94 -22.23
N TYR A 466 -1.56 18.77 -22.37
CA TYR A 466 -0.80 18.10 -21.29
C TYR A 466 0.58 17.58 -21.76
N ASP A 467 1.28 18.34 -22.61
CA ASP A 467 2.65 17.97 -22.96
C ASP A 467 3.61 18.44 -21.86
N SER A 468 4.41 17.50 -21.30
CA SER A 468 5.45 17.81 -20.29
C SER A 468 6.49 18.81 -20.78
N PHE A 469 6.64 18.99 -22.09
CA PHE A 469 7.52 19.99 -22.70
C PHE A 469 6.96 21.41 -22.68
N SER A 470 5.66 21.59 -22.46
CA SER A 470 5.06 22.94 -22.33
C SER A 470 5.39 23.63 -21.01
N ILE A 471 5.81 22.86 -20.00
CA ILE A 471 6.17 23.41 -18.68
C ILE A 471 7.68 23.64 -18.64
N LEU A 472 8.09 24.89 -18.51
CA LEU A 472 9.49 25.27 -18.36
C LEU A 472 9.98 24.94 -16.94
N PRO A 473 11.26 24.54 -16.76
CA PRO A 473 11.83 24.37 -15.43
C PRO A 473 12.25 25.71 -14.82
N ASP A 474 12.25 25.76 -13.48
CA ASP A 474 12.76 26.89 -12.72
C ASP A 474 14.29 26.82 -12.55
N LEU A 475 14.87 25.64 -12.73
CA LEU A 475 16.31 25.37 -12.65
C LEU A 475 16.69 24.20 -13.55
N ILE A 476 17.77 24.39 -14.32
CA ILE A 476 18.43 23.33 -15.09
C ILE A 476 19.70 22.89 -14.38
N LEU A 477 19.85 21.57 -14.19
CA LEU A 477 21.04 20.95 -13.61
C LEU A 477 21.81 20.18 -14.70
N MET A 478 23.09 20.53 -14.87
CA MET A 478 23.99 19.90 -15.83
C MET A 478 24.94 18.94 -15.09
N ASP A 479 25.15 17.72 -15.60
CA ASP A 479 26.11 16.77 -15.04
C ASP A 479 27.57 17.10 -15.40
N GLY A 480 27.91 18.36 -15.33
CA GLY A 480 29.27 18.85 -15.61
C GLY A 480 29.44 20.30 -15.22
N GLY A 481 30.69 20.72 -15.17
CA GLY A 481 31.06 22.06 -14.78
C GLY A 481 30.85 23.10 -15.90
N ARG A 482 31.72 24.11 -15.90
CA ARG A 482 31.66 25.31 -16.76
C ARG A 482 31.35 25.03 -18.24
N GLY A 483 31.93 23.96 -18.83
CA GLY A 483 31.75 23.67 -20.25
C GLY A 483 30.30 23.36 -20.64
N GLN A 484 29.62 22.52 -19.88
CA GLN A 484 28.23 22.13 -20.13
C GLN A 484 27.26 23.27 -19.81
N VAL A 485 27.50 24.04 -18.76
CA VAL A 485 26.70 25.23 -18.42
C VAL A 485 26.74 26.26 -19.54
N ASN A 486 27.93 26.50 -20.13
CA ASN A 486 28.09 27.46 -21.24
C ASN A 486 27.27 27.02 -22.47
N ILE A 487 27.17 25.72 -22.75
CA ILE A 487 26.33 25.22 -23.85
C ILE A 487 24.85 25.47 -23.56
N ALA A 488 24.41 25.19 -22.34
CA ALA A 488 23.03 25.47 -21.98
C ALA A 488 22.69 26.96 -22.10
N TRP A 489 23.56 27.83 -21.63
CA TRP A 489 23.39 29.28 -21.79
C TRP A 489 23.37 29.74 -23.26
N LYS A 490 24.23 29.17 -24.12
CA LYS A 490 24.23 29.45 -25.56
C LYS A 490 22.87 29.10 -26.16
N VAL A 491 22.37 27.86 -25.95
CA VAL A 491 21.10 27.41 -26.52
C VAL A 491 19.92 28.23 -26.00
N LEU A 492 19.86 28.46 -24.68
CA LEU A 492 18.77 29.25 -24.08
C LEU A 492 18.79 30.70 -24.59
N GLY A 493 19.99 31.31 -24.71
CA GLY A 493 20.15 32.67 -25.23
C GLY A 493 19.72 32.78 -26.69
N GLU A 494 20.05 31.81 -27.57
CA GLU A 494 19.61 31.74 -28.97
C GLU A 494 18.09 31.62 -29.10
N LEU A 495 17.44 30.98 -28.10
CA LEU A 495 15.98 30.80 -28.07
C LEU A 495 15.24 31.91 -27.30
N GLY A 496 15.96 32.87 -26.71
CA GLY A 496 15.37 33.94 -25.90
C GLY A 496 14.71 33.46 -24.60
N ILE A 497 15.20 32.36 -24.02
CA ILE A 497 14.67 31.74 -22.80
C ILE A 497 15.60 32.09 -21.63
N ASP A 498 15.03 32.64 -20.56
CA ASP A 498 15.77 32.96 -19.33
C ASP A 498 15.44 31.93 -18.23
N ILE A 499 16.29 30.93 -18.12
CA ILE A 499 16.20 29.88 -17.09
C ILE A 499 17.59 29.76 -16.43
N PRO A 500 17.65 29.77 -15.09
CA PRO A 500 18.88 29.51 -14.34
C PRO A 500 19.48 28.14 -14.67
N VAL A 501 20.79 28.10 -14.93
CA VAL A 501 21.54 26.87 -15.21
C VAL A 501 22.63 26.68 -14.18
N CYS A 502 22.64 25.53 -13.54
CA CYS A 502 23.64 25.14 -12.56
C CYS A 502 24.38 23.90 -13.03
N GLY A 503 25.71 23.91 -12.93
CA GLY A 503 26.57 22.75 -13.22
C GLY A 503 27.11 22.12 -11.95
N MET A 504 27.41 20.82 -11.97
CA MET A 504 28.01 20.11 -10.85
C MET A 504 29.52 20.03 -11.01
N VAL A 505 30.26 20.47 -10.01
CA VAL A 505 31.72 20.42 -9.99
C VAL A 505 32.16 19.15 -9.30
N LYS A 506 32.97 18.33 -10.01
CA LYS A 506 33.49 17.08 -9.50
C LYS A 506 34.94 17.23 -9.04
N ASP A 507 35.33 16.51 -8.00
CA ASP A 507 36.72 16.36 -7.56
C ASP A 507 37.48 15.35 -8.45
N ASP A 508 38.76 15.17 -8.17
CA ASP A 508 39.64 14.22 -8.90
C ASP A 508 39.18 12.76 -8.77
N ASN A 509 38.30 12.45 -7.81
CA ASN A 509 37.68 11.14 -7.61
C ASN A 509 36.26 11.05 -8.22
N HIS A 510 35.89 11.99 -9.09
CA HIS A 510 34.56 12.10 -9.73
C HIS A 510 33.38 12.31 -8.75
N ARG A 511 33.63 12.80 -7.53
CA ARG A 511 32.59 13.12 -6.55
C ARG A 511 32.24 14.60 -6.63
N THR A 512 30.97 14.92 -6.54
CA THR A 512 30.50 16.30 -6.51
C THR A 512 31.02 17.00 -5.26
N ARG A 513 31.73 18.13 -5.43
CA ARG A 513 32.30 18.95 -4.35
C ARG A 513 31.69 20.35 -4.24
N GLY A 514 31.01 20.78 -5.30
CA GLY A 514 30.44 22.12 -5.39
C GLY A 514 29.50 22.24 -6.57
N VAL A 515 28.90 23.40 -6.72
CA VAL A 515 28.08 23.76 -7.88
C VAL A 515 28.68 24.96 -8.60
N TYR A 516 28.53 24.99 -9.92
CA TYR A 516 28.96 26.09 -10.78
C TYR A 516 27.73 26.86 -11.23
N PHE A 517 27.62 28.12 -10.81
CA PHE A 517 26.50 28.99 -11.10
C PHE A 517 26.98 30.42 -11.33
N ASN A 518 26.41 31.12 -12.32
CA ASN A 518 26.77 32.51 -12.66
C ASN A 518 28.29 32.76 -12.75
N ASN A 519 29.02 31.86 -13.42
CA ASN A 519 30.47 31.91 -13.60
C ASN A 519 31.30 31.79 -12.30
N VAL A 520 30.70 31.36 -11.20
CA VAL A 520 31.35 31.17 -9.93
C VAL A 520 31.17 29.72 -9.45
N GLU A 521 32.22 29.14 -8.91
CA GLU A 521 32.13 27.87 -8.18
C GLU A 521 31.70 28.16 -6.73
N ILE A 522 30.55 27.64 -6.34
CA ILE A 522 29.98 27.78 -5.01
C ILE A 522 30.31 26.51 -4.23
N PRO A 523 31.12 26.58 -3.15
CA PRO A 523 31.35 25.46 -2.27
C PRO A 523 30.07 25.14 -1.51
N ILE A 524 29.69 23.86 -1.44
CA ILE A 524 28.48 23.40 -0.79
C ILE A 524 28.80 22.48 0.39
N ASP A 525 27.93 22.48 1.39
CA ASP A 525 28.01 21.52 2.49
C ASP A 525 27.55 20.13 1.99
N THR A 526 28.50 19.20 1.90
CA THR A 526 28.26 17.83 1.46
C THR A 526 27.43 17.00 2.45
N SER A 527 27.18 17.50 3.65
CA SER A 527 26.30 16.88 4.65
C SER A 527 24.86 17.36 4.58
N GLY A 528 24.58 18.43 3.80
CA GLY A 528 23.26 19.03 3.66
C GLY A 528 22.30 18.20 2.80
N GLU A 529 21.00 18.36 3.02
CA GLU A 529 19.97 17.66 2.24
C GLU A 529 19.89 18.19 0.81
N GLY A 530 20.24 19.44 0.56
CA GLY A 530 20.39 20.02 -0.77
C GLY A 530 21.44 19.29 -1.61
N PHE A 531 22.63 19.01 -1.03
CA PHE A 531 23.66 18.20 -1.66
C PHE A 531 23.17 16.79 -1.98
N HIS A 532 22.51 16.15 -1.03
CA HIS A 532 21.93 14.82 -1.24
C HIS A 532 20.82 14.82 -2.31
N LEU A 533 20.07 15.90 -2.46
CA LEU A 533 19.07 16.02 -3.52
C LEU A 533 19.74 16.15 -4.89
N VAL A 534 20.71 17.05 -5.05
CA VAL A 534 21.46 17.24 -6.29
C VAL A 534 22.13 15.92 -6.73
N THR A 535 22.80 15.22 -5.79
CA THR A 535 23.42 13.92 -6.08
C THR A 535 22.38 12.88 -6.52
N ARG A 536 21.24 12.78 -5.83
CA ARG A 536 20.13 11.87 -6.24
C ARG A 536 19.60 12.19 -7.64
N ILE A 537 19.48 13.47 -8.00
CA ILE A 537 19.03 13.89 -9.33
C ILE A 537 20.06 13.47 -10.39
N GLN A 538 21.35 13.66 -10.11
CA GLN A 538 22.45 13.25 -10.98
C GLN A 538 22.49 11.74 -11.20
N ASP A 539 22.48 10.97 -10.10
CA ASP A 539 22.46 9.51 -10.15
C ASP A 539 21.27 8.98 -10.94
N GLU A 540 20.11 9.61 -10.80
CA GLU A 540 18.89 9.23 -11.51
C GLU A 540 18.99 9.56 -13.01
N ALA A 541 19.58 10.70 -13.41
CA ALA A 541 19.82 11.04 -14.80
C ALA A 541 20.77 10.01 -15.46
N HIS A 542 21.86 9.72 -14.79
CA HIS A 542 22.83 8.71 -15.25
C HIS A 542 22.23 7.30 -15.33
N ARG A 543 21.51 6.86 -14.30
CA ARG A 543 20.78 5.59 -14.28
C ARG A 543 19.80 5.48 -15.46
N PHE A 544 19.04 6.55 -15.71
CA PHE A 544 18.04 6.59 -16.78
C PHE A 544 18.65 6.54 -18.17
N ALA A 545 19.83 7.15 -18.37
CA ALA A 545 20.61 7.05 -19.59
C ALA A 545 21.13 5.63 -19.84
N ILE A 546 21.72 4.98 -18.83
CA ILE A 546 22.22 3.59 -18.93
C ILE A 546 21.08 2.61 -19.24
N GLU A 547 19.92 2.76 -18.62
CA GLU A 547 18.75 1.90 -18.87
C GLU A 547 18.31 1.97 -20.34
N TYR A 548 18.39 3.16 -20.94
CA TYR A 548 18.05 3.33 -22.36
C TYR A 548 19.07 2.64 -23.29
N HIS A 549 20.35 2.77 -23.01
CA HIS A 549 21.39 2.05 -23.76
C HIS A 549 21.18 0.52 -23.72
N ARG A 550 20.87 -0.03 -22.56
CA ARG A 550 20.57 -1.47 -22.43
C ARG A 550 19.35 -1.87 -23.27
N SER A 551 18.33 -1.01 -23.29
CA SER A 551 17.13 -1.24 -24.12
C SER A 551 17.43 -1.18 -25.62
N LEU A 552 18.30 -0.28 -26.08
CA LEU A 552 18.71 -0.18 -27.49
C LEU A 552 19.53 -1.39 -27.90
N ARG A 553 20.56 -1.78 -27.12
CA ARG A 553 21.36 -2.98 -27.34
C ARG A 553 20.51 -4.25 -27.43
N SER A 554 19.58 -4.43 -26.50
CA SER A 554 18.66 -5.57 -26.52
C SER A 554 17.83 -5.60 -27.81
N LYS A 555 17.36 -4.46 -28.29
CA LYS A 555 16.60 -4.36 -29.55
C LYS A 555 17.47 -4.66 -30.78
N GLU A 556 18.71 -4.20 -30.82
CA GLU A 556 19.64 -4.44 -31.95
C GLU A 556 20.13 -5.87 -31.97
N GLN A 557 20.51 -6.46 -30.84
CA GLN A 557 20.88 -7.88 -30.75
C GLN A 557 19.73 -8.79 -31.19
N VAL A 558 18.50 -8.47 -30.78
CA VAL A 558 17.30 -9.21 -31.20
C VAL A 558 17.09 -9.10 -32.71
N HIS A 559 17.33 -7.91 -33.29
CA HIS A 559 17.20 -7.70 -34.73
C HIS A 559 18.21 -8.54 -35.53
N SER A 560 19.46 -8.63 -35.08
CA SER A 560 20.48 -9.35 -35.79
C SER A 560 20.30 -10.89 -35.75
N VAL A 561 19.94 -11.45 -34.59
CA VAL A 561 19.85 -12.90 -34.39
C VAL A 561 18.65 -13.54 -35.11
N LEU A 562 17.47 -12.87 -35.06
CA LEU A 562 16.27 -13.38 -35.73
C LEU A 562 16.27 -13.12 -37.25
N ASP A 563 16.98 -12.08 -37.71
CA ASP A 563 17.10 -11.77 -39.14
C ASP A 563 18.03 -12.77 -39.89
N ASP A 564 18.92 -13.44 -39.17
CA ASP A 564 19.79 -14.49 -39.72
C ASP A 564 19.05 -15.83 -39.95
N ILE A 565 17.78 -15.94 -39.51
CA ILE A 565 17.00 -17.17 -39.67
C ILE A 565 16.28 -17.18 -41.04
N PRO A 566 16.55 -18.12 -41.92
CA PRO A 566 15.87 -18.22 -43.20
C PRO A 566 14.35 -18.28 -43.04
N GLY A 567 13.64 -17.39 -43.72
CA GLY A 567 12.17 -17.35 -43.69
C GLY A 567 11.55 -16.52 -42.56
N ILE A 568 12.36 -15.88 -41.73
CA ILE A 568 11.89 -14.94 -40.68
C ILE A 568 12.11 -13.51 -41.17
N GLY A 569 11.07 -12.92 -41.73
CA GLY A 569 11.05 -11.51 -42.10
C GLY A 569 10.46 -10.64 -40.97
N GLU A 570 10.40 -9.34 -41.19
CA GLU A 570 9.99 -8.33 -40.20
C GLU A 570 8.64 -8.64 -39.51
N THR A 571 7.65 -9.15 -40.27
CA THR A 571 6.32 -9.47 -39.75
C THR A 571 6.35 -10.62 -38.74
N ARG A 572 7.06 -11.72 -39.11
CA ARG A 572 7.21 -12.91 -38.26
C ARG A 572 8.04 -12.59 -37.01
N ARG A 573 9.12 -11.82 -37.17
CA ARG A 573 9.95 -11.35 -36.06
C ARG A 573 9.15 -10.54 -35.08
N LYS A 574 8.33 -9.56 -35.53
CA LYS A 574 7.47 -8.75 -34.67
C LYS A 574 6.44 -9.60 -33.92
N ALA A 575 5.89 -10.62 -34.58
CA ALA A 575 4.93 -11.54 -33.96
C ALA A 575 5.57 -12.41 -32.87
N LEU A 576 6.75 -12.98 -33.13
CA LEU A 576 7.54 -13.75 -32.16
C LEU A 576 7.89 -12.90 -30.94
N MET A 577 8.40 -11.69 -31.15
CA MET A 577 8.77 -10.79 -30.06
C MET A 577 7.55 -10.30 -29.25
N ARG A 578 6.39 -10.12 -29.88
CA ARG A 578 5.15 -9.77 -29.17
C ARG A 578 4.68 -10.90 -28.25
N ARG A 579 4.79 -12.15 -28.71
CA ARG A 579 4.32 -13.32 -27.96
C ARG A 579 5.29 -13.74 -26.84
N PHE A 580 6.56 -13.84 -27.14
CA PHE A 580 7.58 -14.41 -26.24
C PHE A 580 8.37 -13.36 -25.43
N ARG A 581 8.33 -12.10 -25.83
CA ARG A 581 8.92 -10.93 -25.15
C ARG A 581 10.45 -10.90 -25.05
N SER A 582 11.15 -12.04 -25.17
CA SER A 582 12.61 -12.12 -25.19
C SER A 582 13.09 -13.22 -26.13
N VAL A 583 14.39 -13.14 -26.56
CA VAL A 583 15.02 -14.15 -27.42
C VAL A 583 15.24 -15.44 -26.66
N GLU A 584 15.54 -15.36 -25.37
CA GLU A 584 15.70 -16.53 -24.52
C GLU A 584 14.40 -17.35 -24.51
N ASN A 585 13.24 -16.70 -24.34
CA ASN A 585 11.96 -17.39 -24.39
C ASN A 585 11.64 -17.98 -25.78
N ILE A 586 12.08 -17.33 -26.86
CA ILE A 586 11.92 -17.86 -28.22
C ILE A 586 12.83 -19.10 -28.43
N ARG A 587 14.05 -19.07 -27.89
CA ARG A 587 14.99 -20.20 -27.93
C ARG A 587 14.46 -21.43 -27.19
N ASP A 588 13.88 -21.19 -26.01
CA ASP A 588 13.41 -22.26 -25.10
C ASP A 588 12.00 -22.78 -25.47
N ALA A 589 11.33 -22.15 -26.45
CA ALA A 589 10.00 -22.53 -26.93
C ALA A 589 10.03 -23.75 -27.84
N SER A 590 8.99 -24.61 -27.75
CA SER A 590 8.83 -25.77 -28.64
C SER A 590 8.38 -25.36 -30.05
N VAL A 591 8.56 -26.26 -31.04
CA VAL A 591 8.11 -26.03 -32.42
C VAL A 591 6.60 -25.79 -32.47
N GLU A 592 5.83 -26.49 -31.64
CA GLU A 592 4.39 -26.32 -31.54
C GLU A 592 4.03 -24.90 -31.04
N GLU A 593 4.68 -24.41 -30.00
CA GLU A 593 4.46 -23.08 -29.47
C GLU A 593 4.85 -21.98 -30.46
N LEU A 594 5.97 -22.14 -31.15
CA LEU A 594 6.42 -21.21 -32.18
C LEU A 594 5.45 -21.17 -33.37
N SER A 595 4.93 -22.34 -33.81
CA SER A 595 4.02 -22.44 -34.95
C SER A 595 2.64 -21.80 -34.69
N GLN A 596 2.21 -21.70 -33.42
CA GLN A 596 0.96 -21.05 -33.02
C GLN A 596 1.06 -19.52 -32.95
N THR A 597 2.22 -18.94 -33.28
CA THR A 597 2.41 -17.49 -33.31
C THR A 597 1.82 -16.92 -34.61
N GLU A 598 1.21 -15.75 -34.51
CA GLU A 598 0.65 -15.03 -35.66
C GLU A 598 1.64 -14.96 -36.83
N SER A 599 1.19 -15.26 -38.05
CA SER A 599 2.01 -15.27 -39.28
C SER A 599 3.10 -16.34 -39.35
N MET A 600 3.24 -17.24 -38.37
CA MET A 600 4.17 -18.38 -38.41
C MET A 600 3.50 -19.61 -39.06
N ASN A 601 4.32 -20.46 -39.68
CA ASN A 601 3.94 -21.81 -40.11
C ASN A 601 4.93 -22.82 -39.53
N VAL A 602 4.64 -24.11 -39.65
CA VAL A 602 5.47 -25.19 -39.08
C VAL A 602 6.92 -25.11 -39.61
N GLN A 603 7.10 -24.87 -40.90
CA GLN A 603 8.42 -24.76 -41.50
C GLN A 603 9.25 -23.60 -40.95
N SER A 604 8.63 -22.44 -40.72
CA SER A 604 9.30 -21.29 -40.11
C SER A 604 9.58 -21.50 -38.60
N ALA A 605 8.70 -22.21 -37.90
CA ALA A 605 8.89 -22.58 -36.51
C ALA A 605 10.06 -23.58 -36.34
N GLU A 606 10.14 -24.56 -37.21
CA GLU A 606 11.28 -25.51 -37.29
C GLU A 606 12.60 -24.78 -37.58
N ALA A 607 12.60 -23.81 -38.50
CA ALA A 607 13.78 -23.02 -38.81
C ALA A 607 14.28 -22.23 -37.59
N VAL A 608 13.38 -21.62 -36.83
CA VAL A 608 13.71 -20.92 -35.56
C VAL A 608 14.27 -21.90 -34.54
N TYR A 609 13.59 -23.01 -34.33
CA TYR A 609 14.01 -24.02 -33.36
C TYR A 609 15.39 -24.60 -33.70
N GLN A 610 15.60 -24.99 -34.96
CA GLN A 610 16.88 -25.53 -35.44
C GLN A 610 18.02 -24.52 -35.36
N PHE A 611 17.75 -23.25 -35.60
CA PHE A 611 18.75 -22.19 -35.51
C PHE A 611 19.34 -22.08 -34.10
N PHE A 612 18.50 -22.13 -33.07
CA PHE A 612 18.94 -22.02 -31.68
C PHE A 612 19.45 -23.34 -31.08
N HIS A 613 19.09 -24.51 -31.65
CA HIS A 613 19.45 -25.83 -31.12
C HIS A 613 20.44 -26.62 -32.01
N ARG A 614 20.98 -26.01 -33.11
CA ARG A 614 22.10 -26.60 -33.85
C ARG A 614 23.32 -26.61 -32.95
N ALA A 615 23.87 -27.82 -32.71
CA ALA A 615 25.17 -27.96 -32.08
C ALA A 615 26.23 -27.21 -32.92
N PRO A 616 27.20 -26.52 -32.30
CA PRO A 616 28.28 -25.87 -33.06
C PRO A 616 29.06 -26.94 -33.81
N ASN A 617 28.96 -26.91 -35.13
CA ASN A 617 29.89 -27.70 -35.98
C ASN A 617 31.31 -27.18 -35.74
N HIS A 618 32.11 -27.98 -35.05
CA HIS A 618 33.55 -27.85 -35.08
C HIS A 618 34.00 -28.12 -36.53
N THR A 619 34.22 -27.09 -37.31
CA THR A 619 35.06 -27.17 -38.52
C THR A 619 36.26 -26.31 -38.26
N ASN A 620 37.38 -27.02 -37.97
CA ASN A 620 38.74 -26.54 -38.15
C ASN A 620 38.94 -26.10 -39.60
N ALA A 621 39.49 -24.93 -39.82
CA ALA A 621 40.57 -24.63 -40.76
C ALA A 621 41.09 -23.22 -40.44
#